data_f1a0dd1f50af61ec94e404da7552384a
#
_entry.id   f1a0dd1f50af61ec94e404da7552384a
#
_cell.length_a   1.000
_cell.length_b   1.000
_cell.length_c   1.000
_cell.angle_alpha   90.00
_cell.angle_beta   90.00
_cell.angle_gamma   90.00
#
_symmetry.space_group_name_H-M   'P 1'
#
loop_
_entity.id
_entity.type
_entity.pdbx_description
1 polymer ?
#
loop_
_entity_poly.entity_id
_entity_poly.type
_entity_poly.pdbx_seq_one_letter_code
_entity_poly.pdbx_strand_id
1 'polypeptide(L)'
;ILSRKNKLSDTDYKNRLKLFKSEVFEVQKKYKEDRLLLNNSFQTFQKKLKDLLAQVIKDVSKKREINVVFLKENVFLFNDPSIDLTNEVLDLFNKKTKSMSITITLNDKPF
;
A
#
# COMPACT_ATOMS: atom_id res chain seq x y z
N ILE A 1 -14.77 16.70 -40.31
CA ILE A 1 -15.37 16.50 -38.96
C ILE A 1 -16.76 17.12 -38.90
N LEU A 2 -16.91 18.34 -39.38
CA LEU A 2 -18.21 18.98 -39.48
C LEU A 2 -19.16 18.22 -40.40
N SER A 3 -18.63 17.66 -41.50
CA SER A 3 -19.42 16.87 -42.43
C SER A 3 -19.93 15.57 -41.82
N ARG A 4 -19.18 14.94 -40.92
CA ARG A 4 -19.64 13.78 -40.15
C ARG A 4 -20.78 14.13 -39.20
N LYS A 5 -20.66 15.26 -38.52
CA LYS A 5 -21.70 15.74 -37.60
C LYS A 5 -23.00 16.04 -38.35
N ASN A 6 -22.89 16.57 -39.55
CA ASN A 6 -24.05 16.89 -40.41
C ASN A 6 -24.73 15.63 -40.97
N LYS A 7 -24.01 14.51 -41.08
CA LYS A 7 -24.54 13.21 -41.55
C LYS A 7 -25.24 12.40 -40.45
N LEU A 8 -25.00 12.71 -39.18
CA LEU A 8 -25.67 12.04 -38.09
C LEU A 8 -26.97 12.75 -37.76
N SER A 9 -28.02 11.98 -37.46
CA SER A 9 -29.24 12.54 -36.89
C SER A 9 -28.94 13.12 -35.51
N ASP A 10 -29.72 14.10 -35.08
CA ASP A 10 -29.58 14.65 -33.72
C ASP A 10 -29.73 13.57 -32.63
N THR A 11 -30.61 12.63 -32.88
CA THR A 11 -30.83 11.51 -31.96
C THR A 11 -29.59 10.63 -31.83
N ASP A 12 -28.96 10.28 -32.96
CA ASP A 12 -27.73 9.46 -32.95
C ASP A 12 -26.58 10.19 -32.30
N TYR A 13 -26.43 11.47 -32.53
CA TYR A 13 -25.40 12.29 -31.89
C TYR A 13 -25.61 12.34 -30.39
N LYS A 14 -26.82 12.58 -29.93
CA LYS A 14 -27.15 12.58 -28.51
C LYS A 14 -26.90 11.21 -27.85
N ASN A 15 -27.25 10.12 -28.53
CA ASN A 15 -27.01 8.78 -28.03
C ASN A 15 -25.51 8.47 -27.90
N ARG A 16 -24.71 8.85 -28.87
CA ARG A 16 -23.25 8.69 -28.82
C ARG A 16 -22.62 9.53 -27.70
N LEU A 17 -23.07 10.75 -27.50
CA LEU A 17 -22.59 11.60 -26.43
C LEU A 17 -22.95 11.01 -25.07
N LYS A 18 -24.16 10.50 -24.92
CA LYS A 18 -24.61 9.83 -23.68
C LYS A 18 -23.78 8.59 -23.39
N LEU A 19 -23.49 7.79 -24.42
CA LEU A 19 -22.64 6.60 -24.28
C LEU A 19 -21.22 7.00 -23.88
N PHE A 20 -20.65 8.02 -24.48
CA PHE A 20 -19.32 8.53 -24.14
C PHE A 20 -19.25 8.99 -22.68
N LYS A 21 -20.24 9.74 -22.22
CA LYS A 21 -20.32 10.18 -20.81
C LYS A 21 -20.41 9.00 -19.87
N SER A 22 -21.18 7.97 -20.23
CA SER A 22 -21.30 6.74 -19.44
C SER A 22 -19.97 6.01 -19.35
N GLU A 23 -19.23 5.89 -20.45
CA GLU A 23 -17.92 5.26 -20.48
C GLU A 23 -16.90 6.03 -19.62
N VAL A 24 -16.89 7.35 -19.69
CA VAL A 24 -16.03 8.20 -18.86
C VAL A 24 -16.34 7.99 -17.37
N PHE A 25 -17.63 7.95 -17.04
CA PHE A 25 -18.07 7.72 -15.67
C PHE A 25 -17.58 6.36 -15.13
N GLU A 26 -17.69 5.31 -15.95
CA GLU A 26 -17.23 3.97 -15.57
C GLU A 26 -15.71 3.91 -15.38
N VAL A 27 -14.95 4.58 -16.24
CA VAL A 27 -13.48 4.68 -16.10
C VAL A 27 -13.11 5.38 -14.79
N GLN A 28 -13.76 6.51 -14.50
CA GLN A 28 -13.51 7.25 -13.25
C GLN A 28 -13.86 6.45 -12.02
N LYS A 29 -14.97 5.71 -12.08
CA LYS A 29 -15.42 4.84 -10.98
C LYS A 29 -14.39 3.74 -10.71
N LYS A 30 -13.93 3.06 -11.77
CA LYS A 30 -12.91 2.02 -11.66
C LYS A 30 -11.61 2.57 -11.10
N TYR A 31 -11.18 3.74 -11.54
CA TYR A 31 -9.98 4.38 -11.03
C TYR A 31 -10.06 4.62 -9.52
N LYS A 32 -11.20 5.13 -9.05
CA LYS A 32 -11.41 5.35 -7.61
C LYS A 32 -11.40 4.05 -6.82
N GLU A 33 -12.05 3.01 -7.34
CA GLU A 33 -12.09 1.68 -6.70
C GLU A 33 -10.69 1.08 -6.61
N ASP A 34 -9.92 1.12 -7.69
CA ASP A 34 -8.57 0.58 -7.74
C ASP A 34 -7.64 1.33 -6.79
N ARG A 35 -7.76 2.66 -6.72
CA ARG A 35 -6.98 3.48 -5.80
C ARG A 35 -7.29 3.17 -4.34
N LEU A 36 -8.57 2.97 -4.02
CA LEU A 36 -9.00 2.61 -2.68
C LEU A 36 -8.46 1.23 -2.29
N LEU A 37 -8.54 0.26 -3.20
CA LEU A 37 -8.01 -1.08 -2.99
C LEU A 37 -6.49 -1.03 -2.76
N LEU A 38 -5.77 -0.25 -3.54
CA LEU A 38 -4.32 -0.07 -3.39
C LEU A 38 -3.98 0.52 -2.01
N ASN A 39 -4.67 1.58 -1.61
CA ASN A 39 -4.46 2.22 -0.31
C ASN A 39 -4.74 1.26 0.85
N ASN A 40 -5.84 0.51 0.78
CA ASN A 40 -6.19 -0.46 1.81
C ASN A 40 -5.18 -1.59 1.91
N SER A 41 -4.70 -2.09 0.77
CA SER A 41 -3.67 -3.13 0.72
C SER A 41 -2.35 -2.63 1.31
N PHE A 42 -1.99 -1.39 1.02
CA PHE A 42 -0.79 -0.77 1.56
C PHE A 42 -0.87 -0.61 3.08
N GLN A 43 -2.00 -0.13 3.60
CA GLN A 43 -2.22 -0.01 5.05
C GLN A 43 -2.17 -1.36 5.76
N THR A 44 -2.78 -2.38 5.18
CA THR A 44 -2.74 -3.75 5.73
C THR A 44 -1.31 -4.27 5.78
N PHE A 45 -0.53 -4.01 4.73
CA PHE A 45 0.87 -4.42 4.68
C PHE A 45 1.72 -3.69 5.72
N GLN A 46 1.53 -2.38 5.89
CA GLN A 46 2.22 -1.61 6.92
C GLN A 46 1.93 -2.15 8.31
N LYS A 47 0.68 -2.51 8.57
CA LYS A 47 0.29 -3.11 9.86
C LYS A 47 1.00 -4.43 10.09
N LYS A 48 1.06 -5.30 9.07
CA LYS A 48 1.80 -6.56 9.14
C LYS A 48 3.28 -6.34 9.44
N LEU A 49 3.91 -5.34 8.81
CA LEU A 49 5.31 -5.02 9.08
C LEU A 49 5.52 -4.54 10.51
N LYS A 50 4.63 -3.69 11.03
CA LYS A 50 4.70 -3.22 12.42
C LYS A 50 4.55 -4.37 13.40
N ASP A 51 3.60 -5.26 13.18
CA ASP A 51 3.37 -6.42 14.04
C ASP A 51 4.58 -7.35 14.02
N LEU A 52 5.16 -7.57 12.85
CA LEU A 52 6.36 -8.40 12.70
C LEU A 52 7.56 -7.75 13.39
N LEU A 53 7.73 -6.44 13.27
CA LEU A 53 8.80 -5.72 13.95
C LEU A 53 8.66 -5.84 15.47
N ALA A 54 7.45 -5.68 15.99
CA ALA A 54 7.18 -5.84 17.42
C ALA A 54 7.53 -7.26 17.88
N GLN A 55 7.20 -8.28 17.08
CA GLN A 55 7.53 -9.67 17.35
C GLN A 55 9.05 -9.91 17.39
N VAL A 56 9.77 -9.35 16.42
CA VAL A 56 11.24 -9.46 16.35
C VAL A 56 11.88 -8.81 17.57
N ILE A 57 11.42 -7.61 17.93
CA ILE A 57 11.93 -6.91 19.13
C ILE A 57 11.66 -7.74 20.38
N LYS A 58 10.49 -8.34 20.48
CA LYS A 58 10.14 -9.22 21.60
C LYS A 58 11.04 -10.44 21.67
N ASP A 59 11.33 -11.07 20.54
CA ASP A 59 12.20 -12.25 20.46
C ASP A 59 13.64 -11.91 20.86
N VAL A 60 14.19 -10.80 20.35
CA VAL A 60 15.52 -10.32 20.72
C VAL A 60 15.59 -9.96 22.19
N SER A 61 14.56 -9.31 22.71
CA SER A 61 14.48 -8.92 24.12
C SER A 61 14.47 -10.14 25.05
N LYS A 62 13.72 -11.18 24.69
CA LYS A 62 13.71 -12.43 25.45
C LYS A 62 15.08 -13.11 25.44
N LYS A 63 15.74 -13.16 24.29
CA LYS A 63 17.05 -13.77 24.15
C LYS A 63 18.10 -13.07 24.99
N ARG A 64 18.01 -11.75 25.12
CA ARG A 64 18.95 -10.93 25.89
C ARG A 64 18.48 -10.59 27.30
N GLU A 65 17.33 -11.10 27.71
CA GLU A 65 16.75 -10.82 29.03
C GLU A 65 16.52 -9.33 29.29
N ILE A 66 15.97 -8.65 28.27
CA ILE A 66 15.66 -7.23 28.32
C ILE A 66 14.18 -7.04 28.59
N ASN A 67 13.83 -6.14 29.48
CA ASN A 67 12.44 -5.87 29.87
C ASN A 67 11.81 -4.66 29.15
N VAL A 68 12.64 -3.69 28.75
CA VAL A 68 12.16 -2.44 28.15
C VAL A 68 13.04 -2.10 26.96
N VAL A 69 12.42 -1.69 25.82
CA VAL A 69 13.11 -1.23 24.64
C VAL A 69 12.59 0.15 24.26
N PHE A 70 13.51 1.10 24.04
CA PHE A 70 13.20 2.46 23.61
C PHE A 70 13.70 2.68 22.19
N LEU A 71 13.04 3.56 21.45
CA LEU A 71 13.58 4.08 20.20
C LEU A 71 14.86 4.86 20.49
N LYS A 72 15.89 4.64 19.68
CA LYS A 72 17.19 5.28 19.85
C LYS A 72 17.09 6.80 19.85
N GLU A 73 16.23 7.37 19.02
CA GLU A 73 16.00 8.81 18.90
C GLU A 73 15.39 9.42 20.18
N ASN A 74 14.78 8.60 21.04
CA ASN A 74 14.22 9.03 22.31
C ASN A 74 15.20 8.88 23.48
N VAL A 75 16.43 8.40 23.23
CA VAL A 75 17.47 8.23 24.24
C VAL A 75 18.46 9.37 24.12
N PHE A 76 18.62 10.13 25.21
CA PHE A 76 19.52 11.28 25.23
C PHE A 76 20.99 10.87 25.16
N LEU A 77 21.37 9.87 25.94
CA LEU A 77 22.75 9.38 26.01
C LEU A 77 22.79 7.93 26.48
N PHE A 78 23.65 7.13 25.86
CA PHE A 78 24.02 5.81 26.40
C PHE A 78 25.54 5.60 26.23
N ASN A 79 26.18 5.03 27.26
CA ASN A 79 27.62 4.87 27.30
C ASN A 79 28.11 3.55 26.73
N ASP A 80 27.26 2.53 26.75
CA ASP A 80 27.62 1.19 26.28
C ASP A 80 26.97 0.90 24.94
N PRO A 81 27.75 0.84 23.82
CA PRO A 81 27.20 0.56 22.50
C PRO A 81 26.53 -0.82 22.42
N SER A 82 26.84 -1.76 23.28
CA SER A 82 26.25 -3.10 23.26
C SER A 82 24.76 -3.12 23.61
N ILE A 83 24.24 -2.06 24.22
CA ILE A 83 22.81 -1.94 24.49
C ILE A 83 22.00 -1.51 23.25
N ASP A 84 22.66 -1.08 22.20
CA ASP A 84 21.99 -0.73 20.94
C ASP A 84 21.68 -1.99 20.15
N LEU A 85 20.41 -2.33 20.05
CA LEU A 85 19.92 -3.55 19.40
C LEU A 85 19.57 -3.34 17.93
N THR A 86 19.77 -2.15 17.40
CA THR A 86 19.28 -1.77 16.05
C THR A 86 19.74 -2.76 14.98
N ASN A 87 21.02 -3.09 14.95
CA ASN A 87 21.54 -4.01 13.91
C ASN A 87 21.03 -5.43 14.07
N GLU A 88 20.95 -5.94 15.29
CA GLU A 88 20.44 -7.29 15.56
C GLU A 88 18.96 -7.42 15.18
N VAL A 89 18.16 -6.42 15.57
CA VAL A 89 16.74 -6.37 15.22
C VAL A 89 16.56 -6.26 13.70
N LEU A 90 17.35 -5.41 13.07
CA LEU A 90 17.29 -5.20 11.63
C LEU A 90 17.66 -6.47 10.85
N ASP A 91 18.70 -7.17 11.26
CA ASP A 91 19.13 -8.41 10.63
C ASP A 91 18.04 -9.50 10.73
N LEU A 92 17.45 -9.66 11.89
CA LEU A 92 16.38 -10.64 12.10
C LEU A 92 15.11 -10.23 11.34
N PHE A 93 14.78 -8.95 11.36
CA PHE A 93 13.63 -8.42 10.61
C PHE A 93 13.80 -8.64 9.12
N ASN A 94 14.98 -8.37 8.58
CA ASN A 94 15.28 -8.59 7.17
C ASN A 94 15.17 -10.06 6.77
N LYS A 95 15.63 -10.97 7.62
CA LYS A 95 15.48 -12.41 7.38
C LYS A 95 14.01 -12.83 7.33
N LYS A 96 13.20 -12.33 8.24
CA LYS A 96 11.78 -12.68 8.31
C LYS A 96 10.95 -12.03 7.19
N THR A 97 11.36 -10.87 6.69
CA THR A 97 10.66 -10.18 5.62
C THR A 97 11.11 -10.59 4.21
N LYS A 98 12.21 -11.33 4.11
CA LYS A 98 12.79 -11.70 2.81
C LYS A 98 11.83 -12.44 1.89
N SER A 99 10.94 -13.24 2.45
CA SER A 99 9.93 -13.99 1.71
C SER A 99 8.57 -13.29 1.65
N MET A 100 8.42 -12.12 2.26
CA MET A 100 7.16 -11.40 2.24
C MET A 100 6.94 -10.73 0.89
N SER A 101 5.72 -10.80 0.41
CA SER A 101 5.30 -10.14 -0.82
C SER A 101 3.94 -9.49 -0.62
N ILE A 102 3.70 -8.42 -1.38
CA ILE A 102 2.39 -7.80 -1.47
C ILE A 102 1.74 -8.27 -2.76
N THR A 103 0.56 -8.85 -2.66
CA THR A 103 -0.24 -9.19 -3.82
C THR A 103 -1.48 -8.30 -3.84
N ILE A 104 -1.61 -7.53 -4.91
CA ILE A 104 -2.76 -6.67 -5.13
C ILE A 104 -3.45 -7.15 -6.40
N THR A 105 -4.71 -7.58 -6.26
CA THR A 105 -5.52 -7.99 -7.39
C THR A 105 -6.47 -6.86 -7.75
N LEU A 106 -6.24 -6.26 -8.92
CA LEU A 106 -7.11 -5.25 -9.48
C LEU A 106 -8.17 -5.91 -10.37
N ASN A 107 -9.31 -5.26 -10.47
CA ASN A 107 -10.38 -5.74 -11.34
C ASN A 107 -10.14 -5.24 -12.76
N ASP A 108 -9.61 -6.11 -13.64
CA ASP A 108 -9.21 -5.79 -15.01
C ASP A 108 -10.32 -5.95 -16.04
N LYS A 109 -11.58 -5.90 -15.63
CA LYS A 109 -12.67 -5.99 -16.59
C LYS A 109 -12.60 -4.86 -17.60
N PRO A 110 -12.70 -5.16 -18.91
CA PRO A 110 -12.77 -4.11 -19.93
C PRO A 110 -14.06 -3.31 -19.78
N PHE A 111 -13.98 -2.06 -20.21
CA PHE A 111 -15.10 -1.12 -20.12
C PHE A 111 -16.14 -1.36 -21.20
#